data_2f2f9a64b31c343020cd2c0ead4cf851
#
_entry.id   2f2f9a64b31c343020cd2c0ead4cf851
#
_cell.length_a   1.000
_cell.length_b   1.000
_cell.length_c   1.000
_cell.angle_alpha   90.00
_cell.angle_beta   90.00
_cell.angle_gamma   90.00
#
_symmetry.space_group_name_H-M   'P 1'
#
loop_
_entity.id
_entity.type
_entity.pdbx_description
1 polymer ?
#
loop_
_entity_poly.entity_id
_entity_poly.type
_entity_poly.pdbx_seq_one_letter_code
_entity_poly.pdbx_strand_id
1 'polypeptide(L)'
;TIYTGTQGTEESFFHLDGQAPQIIHLATHGFYYTPTDAENVSRLAGYQNAMLLSGVIMSGGNAGWKGTMLPEGVLDGIMTADDISRLNLKGADLVVLSACDTGLGSINSEGVFGLQRAFKKAGVQTLVMSLWGVSDWTTKEFMVHFYRNLTENGWNKRKAFEDAKAFIRQTYPEPFYLSLIHISEPTRHAQI
;
A
#
# COMPACT_ATOMS: atom_id res chain seq x y z
N THR A 1 -8.45 8.90 13.26
CA THR A 1 -9.06 7.60 13.59
C THR A 1 -8.03 6.51 13.35
N ILE A 2 -7.98 5.52 14.23
CA ILE A 2 -7.11 4.35 14.10
C ILE A 2 -8.01 3.11 14.12
N TYR A 3 -7.83 2.23 13.15
CA TYR A 3 -8.49 0.92 13.08
C TYR A 3 -7.44 -0.16 13.31
N THR A 4 -7.65 -1.04 14.27
CA THR A 4 -6.72 -2.13 14.61
C THR A 4 -7.46 -3.46 14.81
N GLY A 5 -6.74 -4.56 14.62
CA GLY A 5 -7.29 -5.90 14.79
C GLY A 5 -8.53 -6.10 13.90
N THR A 6 -9.63 -6.50 14.49
CA THR A 6 -10.89 -6.79 13.75
C THR A 6 -11.60 -5.56 13.19
N GLN A 7 -11.14 -4.35 13.49
CA GLN A 7 -11.74 -3.11 12.97
C GLN A 7 -11.16 -2.68 11.63
N GLY A 8 -9.94 -3.13 11.29
CA GLY A 8 -9.27 -2.79 10.04
C GLY A 8 -9.79 -3.61 8.87
N THR A 9 -11.09 -3.55 8.62
CA THR A 9 -11.76 -4.33 7.57
C THR A 9 -11.76 -3.60 6.23
N GLU A 10 -12.07 -4.32 5.18
CA GLU A 10 -12.25 -3.80 3.83
C GLU A 10 -13.39 -2.76 3.79
N GLU A 11 -14.49 -3.03 4.50
CA GLU A 11 -15.62 -2.09 4.63
C GLU A 11 -15.18 -0.78 5.27
N SER A 12 -14.30 -0.85 6.31
CA SER A 12 -13.79 0.36 6.98
C SER A 12 -12.98 1.24 6.03
N PHE A 13 -12.32 0.63 5.04
CA PHE A 13 -11.61 1.37 4.01
C PHE A 13 -12.55 1.92 2.94
N PHE A 14 -13.55 1.16 2.51
CA PHE A 14 -14.54 1.62 1.53
C PHE A 14 -15.38 2.80 2.03
N HIS A 15 -15.56 2.92 3.35
CA HIS A 15 -16.18 4.13 3.93
C HIS A 15 -15.42 5.43 3.66
N LEU A 16 -14.17 5.36 3.20
CA LEU A 16 -13.40 6.55 2.80
C LEU A 16 -13.79 7.09 1.41
N ASP A 17 -14.64 6.38 0.67
CA ASP A 17 -15.09 6.80 -0.64
C ASP A 17 -15.79 8.15 -0.59
N GLY A 18 -15.25 9.14 -1.30
CA GLY A 18 -15.76 10.52 -1.32
C GLY A 18 -15.49 11.35 -0.06
N GLN A 19 -14.91 10.76 1.01
CA GLN A 19 -14.61 11.44 2.29
C GLN A 19 -13.25 11.08 2.87
N ALA A 20 -12.27 10.85 1.99
CA ALA A 20 -10.93 10.45 2.38
C ALA A 20 -10.25 11.51 3.28
N PRO A 21 -9.61 11.10 4.40
CA PRO A 21 -8.80 12.00 5.21
C PRO A 21 -7.53 12.43 4.46
N GLN A 22 -6.90 13.51 4.90
CA GLN A 22 -5.66 14.01 4.27
C GLN A 22 -4.52 12.98 4.28
N ILE A 23 -4.43 12.14 5.31
CA ILE A 23 -3.41 11.10 5.43
C ILE A 23 -4.09 9.76 5.69
N ILE A 24 -3.72 8.76 4.89
CA ILE A 24 -4.10 7.36 5.08
C ILE A 24 -2.82 6.56 5.26
N HIS A 25 -2.73 5.78 6.32
CA HIS A 25 -1.63 4.85 6.54
C HIS A 25 -2.18 3.42 6.67
N LEU A 26 -1.79 2.56 5.76
CA LEU A 26 -2.08 1.13 5.76
C LEU A 26 -0.84 0.37 6.20
N ALA A 27 -0.86 -0.18 7.42
CA ALA A 27 0.16 -1.08 7.94
C ALA A 27 -0.43 -2.50 7.95
N THR A 28 -0.25 -3.21 6.86
CA THR A 28 -0.82 -4.54 6.65
C THR A 28 0.05 -5.35 5.69
N HIS A 29 -0.41 -6.52 5.26
CA HIS A 29 0.27 -7.31 4.22
C HIS A 29 -0.22 -6.91 2.84
N GLY A 30 0.72 -6.74 1.91
CA GLY A 30 0.42 -6.62 0.49
C GLY A 30 0.64 -7.95 -0.23
N PHE A 31 0.07 -8.08 -1.40
CA PHE A 31 0.34 -9.21 -2.28
C PHE A 31 0.48 -8.74 -3.73
N TYR A 32 1.28 -9.47 -4.46
CA TYR A 32 1.37 -9.39 -5.91
C TYR A 32 1.73 -10.75 -6.49
N TYR A 33 1.00 -11.15 -7.51
CA TYR A 33 1.26 -12.36 -8.27
C TYR A 33 1.35 -12.06 -9.76
N THR A 34 2.27 -12.73 -10.45
CA THR A 34 2.18 -12.83 -11.91
C THR A 34 1.03 -13.76 -12.28
N PRO A 35 0.48 -13.69 -13.50
CA PRO A 35 -0.53 -14.64 -13.93
C PRO A 35 -0.10 -16.10 -13.75
N THR A 36 1.16 -16.41 -14.01
CA THR A 36 1.72 -17.77 -13.85
C THR A 36 1.76 -18.19 -12.37
N ASP A 37 2.17 -17.29 -11.48
CA ASP A 37 2.21 -17.59 -10.04
C ASP A 37 0.81 -17.71 -9.46
N ALA A 38 -0.12 -16.90 -9.97
CA ALA A 38 -1.52 -16.85 -9.53
C ALA A 38 -2.27 -18.17 -9.78
N GLU A 39 -1.89 -18.95 -10.78
CA GLU A 39 -2.50 -20.27 -11.04
C GLU A 39 -2.31 -21.24 -9.85
N ASN A 40 -1.30 -21.04 -9.02
CA ASN A 40 -1.06 -21.82 -7.80
C ASN A 40 -1.86 -21.31 -6.59
N VAL A 41 -2.58 -20.19 -6.72
CA VAL A 41 -3.40 -19.61 -5.67
C VAL A 41 -4.87 -19.70 -6.10
N SER A 42 -5.63 -20.58 -5.49
CA SER A 42 -7.01 -20.91 -5.89
C SER A 42 -7.90 -19.69 -6.13
N ARG A 43 -7.73 -18.64 -5.29
CA ARG A 43 -8.52 -17.41 -5.40
C ARG A 43 -8.15 -16.58 -6.64
N LEU A 44 -6.91 -16.66 -7.10
CA LEU A 44 -6.36 -15.81 -8.17
C LEU A 44 -6.25 -16.58 -9.50
N ALA A 45 -6.51 -17.87 -9.50
CA ALA A 45 -6.42 -18.71 -10.70
C ALA A 45 -7.35 -18.17 -11.80
N GLY A 46 -6.81 -18.05 -13.00
CA GLY A 46 -7.53 -17.51 -14.16
C GLY A 46 -7.51 -15.99 -14.30
N TYR A 47 -7.00 -15.23 -13.32
CA TYR A 47 -6.85 -13.79 -13.45
C TYR A 47 -5.63 -13.45 -14.31
N GLN A 48 -5.81 -12.53 -15.25
CA GLN A 48 -4.75 -12.03 -16.14
C GLN A 48 -4.46 -10.54 -15.90
N ASN A 49 -5.34 -9.84 -15.19
CA ASN A 49 -5.21 -8.41 -14.96
C ASN A 49 -4.37 -8.15 -13.69
N ALA A 50 -3.23 -7.48 -13.84
CA ALA A 50 -2.34 -7.12 -12.73
C ALA A 50 -3.03 -6.37 -11.59
N MET A 51 -4.11 -5.63 -11.85
CA MET A 51 -4.89 -4.95 -10.82
C MET A 51 -5.73 -5.91 -9.96
N LEU A 52 -6.06 -7.10 -10.46
CA LEU A 52 -6.72 -8.15 -9.69
C LEU A 52 -5.70 -9.06 -8.98
N LEU A 53 -4.45 -9.07 -9.47
CA LEU A 53 -3.35 -9.87 -8.95
C LEU A 53 -2.50 -9.14 -7.91
N SER A 54 -2.85 -7.92 -7.57
CA SER A 54 -2.17 -7.12 -6.56
C SER A 54 -3.17 -6.45 -5.63
N GLY A 55 -2.80 -6.28 -4.37
CA GLY A 55 -3.68 -5.69 -3.37
C GLY A 55 -3.10 -5.71 -1.98
N VAL A 56 -3.95 -5.47 -1.00
CA VAL A 56 -3.64 -5.52 0.43
C VAL A 56 -4.63 -6.43 1.16
N ILE A 57 -4.14 -7.07 2.23
CA ILE A 57 -4.94 -7.96 3.06
C ILE A 57 -5.46 -7.16 4.25
N MET A 58 -6.77 -7.09 4.38
CA MET A 58 -7.46 -6.46 5.49
C MET A 58 -7.87 -7.49 6.54
N SER A 59 -8.45 -7.04 7.64
CA SER A 59 -8.99 -7.95 8.66
C SER A 59 -10.05 -8.86 8.05
N GLY A 60 -9.98 -10.15 8.36
CA GLY A 60 -10.83 -11.18 7.74
C GLY A 60 -10.21 -11.86 6.53
N GLY A 61 -9.18 -11.28 5.91
CA GLY A 61 -8.56 -11.76 4.68
C GLY A 61 -8.03 -13.19 4.71
N ASN A 62 -7.71 -13.73 5.89
CA ASN A 62 -7.31 -15.13 6.01
C ASN A 62 -8.42 -16.12 5.60
N ALA A 63 -9.67 -15.80 5.90
CA ALA A 63 -10.81 -16.61 5.51
C ALA A 63 -11.06 -16.51 4.00
N GLY A 64 -11.06 -15.28 3.47
CA GLY A 64 -11.16 -15.01 2.03
C GLY A 64 -10.03 -15.69 1.24
N TRP A 65 -8.80 -15.59 1.71
CA TRP A 65 -7.63 -16.20 1.06
C TRP A 65 -7.71 -17.72 0.97
N LYS A 66 -8.26 -18.36 2.00
CA LYS A 66 -8.46 -19.82 2.04
C LYS A 66 -9.71 -20.27 1.27
N GLY A 67 -10.47 -19.35 0.68
CA GLY A 67 -11.74 -19.67 0.00
C GLY A 67 -12.84 -20.15 0.95
N THR A 68 -12.77 -19.75 2.24
CA THR A 68 -13.82 -20.07 3.22
C THR A 68 -15.10 -19.33 2.83
N MET A 69 -16.23 -20.05 2.83
CA MET A 69 -17.53 -19.43 2.55
C MET A 69 -17.84 -18.39 3.65
N LEU A 70 -18.03 -17.16 3.26
CA LEU A 70 -18.37 -16.05 4.14
C LEU A 70 -19.88 -15.84 4.18
N PRO A 71 -20.43 -15.31 5.28
CA PRO A 71 -21.83 -14.89 5.32
C PRO A 71 -22.16 -13.88 4.22
N GLU A 72 -23.41 -13.83 3.79
CA GLU A 72 -23.86 -12.88 2.79
C GLU A 72 -23.62 -11.43 3.27
N GLY A 73 -23.05 -10.60 2.41
CA GLY A 73 -22.74 -9.20 2.70
C GLY A 73 -21.44 -8.96 3.48
N VAL A 74 -20.69 -9.99 3.85
CA VAL A 74 -19.36 -9.86 4.46
C VAL A 74 -18.30 -9.89 3.37
N LEU A 75 -17.48 -8.84 3.30
CA LEU A 75 -16.36 -8.76 2.37
C LEU A 75 -15.23 -9.72 2.81
N ASP A 76 -14.46 -10.17 1.86
CA ASP A 76 -13.49 -11.24 2.09
C ASP A 76 -12.15 -10.76 2.69
N GLY A 77 -12.00 -9.46 2.90
CA GLY A 77 -10.79 -8.85 3.45
C GLY A 77 -9.61 -8.81 2.47
N ILE A 78 -9.85 -9.04 1.18
CA ILE A 78 -8.84 -8.99 0.12
C ILE A 78 -9.12 -7.81 -0.80
N MET A 79 -8.57 -6.67 -0.45
CA MET A 79 -8.75 -5.44 -1.22
C MET A 79 -7.76 -5.39 -2.38
N THR A 80 -8.24 -5.67 -3.58
CA THR A 80 -7.41 -5.64 -4.80
C THR A 80 -7.11 -4.20 -5.24
N ALA A 81 -6.10 -4.04 -6.10
CA ALA A 81 -5.84 -2.75 -6.72
C ALA A 81 -7.01 -2.29 -7.60
N ASP A 82 -7.79 -3.21 -8.18
CA ASP A 82 -8.99 -2.85 -8.92
C ASP A 82 -10.06 -2.21 -8.02
N ASP A 83 -10.30 -2.78 -6.84
CA ASP A 83 -11.23 -2.22 -5.83
C ASP A 83 -10.80 -0.82 -5.41
N ILE A 84 -9.54 -0.64 -5.06
CA ILE A 84 -8.97 0.68 -4.70
C ILE A 84 -9.16 1.69 -5.83
N SER A 85 -8.95 1.27 -7.09
CA SER A 85 -9.04 2.14 -8.25
C SER A 85 -10.42 2.72 -8.53
N ARG A 86 -11.46 2.12 -7.95
CA ARG A 86 -12.87 2.54 -8.11
C ARG A 86 -13.30 3.57 -7.08
N LEU A 87 -12.50 3.77 -6.01
CA LEU A 87 -12.80 4.72 -4.95
C LEU A 87 -12.47 6.15 -5.36
N ASN A 88 -13.15 7.10 -4.74
CA ASN A 88 -12.83 8.52 -4.81
C ASN A 88 -12.06 8.94 -3.53
N LEU A 89 -10.73 8.91 -3.62
CA LEU A 89 -9.83 9.27 -2.54
C LEU A 89 -9.15 10.64 -2.76
N LYS A 90 -9.79 11.55 -3.52
CA LYS A 90 -9.23 12.87 -3.85
C LYS A 90 -8.89 13.74 -2.64
N GLY A 91 -9.50 13.48 -1.47
CA GLY A 91 -9.15 14.15 -0.22
C GLY A 91 -7.81 13.72 0.37
N ALA A 92 -7.28 12.57 -0.04
CA ALA A 92 -6.04 12.04 0.47
C ALA A 92 -4.83 12.71 -0.19
N ASP A 93 -4.15 13.57 0.58
CA ASP A 93 -2.90 14.21 0.17
C ASP A 93 -1.70 13.25 0.27
N LEU A 94 -1.77 12.29 1.20
CA LEU A 94 -0.73 11.28 1.42
C LEU A 94 -1.35 9.92 1.75
N VAL A 95 -0.95 8.91 1.00
CA VAL A 95 -1.17 7.50 1.36
C VAL A 95 0.18 6.85 1.63
N VAL A 96 0.31 6.15 2.74
CA VAL A 96 1.49 5.37 3.11
C VAL A 96 1.10 3.90 3.17
N LEU A 97 1.80 3.08 2.40
CA LEU A 97 1.67 1.63 2.43
C LEU A 97 2.90 1.03 3.11
N SER A 98 2.77 0.72 4.41
CA SER A 98 3.74 -0.11 5.13
C SER A 98 3.35 -1.58 4.97
N ALA A 99 3.23 -2.01 3.73
CA ALA A 99 2.86 -3.37 3.34
C ALA A 99 4.08 -4.06 2.77
N CYS A 100 4.89 -4.66 3.63
CA CYS A 100 6.11 -5.36 3.26
C CYS A 100 5.84 -6.86 3.24
N ASP A 101 5.21 -7.35 2.22
CA ASP A 101 5.34 -8.74 1.79
C ASP A 101 4.77 -8.90 0.38
N THR A 102 5.22 -8.06 -0.51
CA THR A 102 5.11 -8.37 -1.92
C THR A 102 6.11 -9.48 -2.19
N GLY A 103 5.73 -10.67 -1.79
CA GLY A 103 6.43 -11.94 -1.86
C GLY A 103 7.80 -11.95 -2.49
N LEU A 104 8.69 -12.78 -1.99
CA LEU A 104 9.99 -13.19 -2.51
C LEU A 104 9.97 -13.69 -3.99
N GLY A 105 9.05 -13.21 -4.80
CA GLY A 105 8.98 -13.41 -6.23
C GLY A 105 9.58 -12.21 -6.97
N SER A 106 10.24 -12.45 -8.07
CA SER A 106 10.83 -11.46 -8.97
C SER A 106 9.97 -10.19 -9.02
N ILE A 107 10.57 -9.06 -8.66
CA ILE A 107 9.97 -7.74 -8.82
C ILE A 107 9.73 -7.53 -10.32
N ASN A 108 8.57 -7.94 -10.77
CA ASN A 108 8.08 -7.46 -12.04
C ASN A 108 7.56 -6.06 -11.79
N SER A 109 8.08 -5.11 -12.57
CA SER A 109 7.67 -3.71 -12.57
C SER A 109 6.14 -3.49 -12.57
N GLU A 110 5.36 -4.48 -12.92
CA GLU A 110 3.92 -4.42 -13.04
C GLU A 110 3.16 -4.53 -11.70
N GLY A 111 3.68 -5.22 -10.67
CA GLY A 111 2.95 -5.42 -9.42
C GLY A 111 2.95 -4.20 -8.51
N VAL A 112 4.11 -3.62 -8.31
CA VAL A 112 4.22 -2.33 -7.61
C VAL A 112 3.43 -1.27 -8.37
N PHE A 113 3.44 -1.32 -9.70
CA PHE A 113 2.65 -0.44 -10.56
C PHE A 113 1.13 -0.65 -10.45
N GLY A 114 0.64 -1.84 -10.10
CA GLY A 114 -0.78 -2.10 -9.89
C GLY A 114 -1.37 -1.21 -8.80
N LEU A 115 -0.85 -1.32 -7.58
CA LEU A 115 -1.28 -0.50 -6.43
C LEU A 115 -1.01 1.00 -6.64
N GLN A 116 0.16 1.35 -7.17
CA GLN A 116 0.48 2.74 -7.47
C GLN A 116 -0.52 3.36 -8.45
N ARG A 117 -0.85 2.64 -9.52
CA ARG A 117 -1.83 3.06 -10.52
C ARG A 117 -3.23 3.16 -9.94
N ALA A 118 -3.59 2.21 -9.06
CA ALA A 118 -4.88 2.19 -8.38
C ALA A 118 -5.09 3.44 -7.50
N PHE A 119 -4.15 3.74 -6.62
CA PHE A 119 -4.23 4.94 -5.77
C PHE A 119 -4.20 6.24 -6.57
N LYS A 120 -3.41 6.31 -7.64
CA LYS A 120 -3.44 7.46 -8.57
C LYS A 120 -4.80 7.63 -9.23
N LYS A 121 -5.40 6.55 -9.70
CA LYS A 121 -6.73 6.58 -10.33
C LYS A 121 -7.81 6.98 -9.33
N ALA A 122 -7.68 6.55 -8.06
CA ALA A 122 -8.54 6.96 -6.97
C ALA A 122 -8.39 8.45 -6.59
N GLY A 123 -7.36 9.14 -7.09
CA GLY A 123 -7.16 10.59 -6.91
C GLY A 123 -6.19 10.96 -5.80
N VAL A 124 -5.44 10.01 -5.25
CA VAL A 124 -4.41 10.25 -4.23
C VAL A 124 -3.27 11.10 -4.80
N GLN A 125 -2.86 12.13 -4.05
CA GLN A 125 -1.80 13.06 -4.49
C GLN A 125 -0.40 12.46 -4.35
N THR A 126 -0.10 11.87 -3.20
CA THR A 126 1.22 11.30 -2.90
C THR A 126 1.08 9.89 -2.35
N LEU A 127 1.83 8.97 -2.90
CA LEU A 127 1.92 7.59 -2.40
C LEU A 127 3.34 7.29 -1.94
N VAL A 128 3.48 6.82 -0.71
CA VAL A 128 4.72 6.27 -0.15
C VAL A 128 4.52 4.79 0.03
N MET A 129 5.40 3.97 -0.54
CA MET A 129 5.31 2.52 -0.44
C MET A 129 6.70 1.88 -0.51
N SER A 130 6.85 0.70 0.06
CA SER A 130 8.05 -0.11 -0.12
C SER A 130 8.01 -0.89 -1.43
N LEU A 131 9.16 -1.06 -2.05
CA LEU A 131 9.30 -1.81 -3.30
C LEU A 131 9.56 -3.30 -3.06
N TRP A 132 10.06 -3.67 -1.89
CA TRP A 132 10.30 -5.06 -1.45
C TRP A 132 10.21 -5.20 0.07
N GLY A 133 10.21 -6.43 0.54
CA GLY A 133 10.16 -6.74 1.97
C GLY A 133 11.40 -6.24 2.71
N VAL A 134 11.19 -5.43 3.73
CA VAL A 134 12.20 -4.91 4.64
C VAL A 134 11.85 -5.22 6.07
N SER A 135 12.84 -5.12 6.93
CA SER A 135 12.65 -5.31 8.36
C SER A 135 11.59 -4.34 8.92
N ASP A 136 10.63 -4.87 9.68
CA ASP A 136 9.62 -4.08 10.39
C ASP A 136 10.26 -3.01 11.28
N TRP A 137 11.41 -3.33 11.88
CA TRP A 137 12.17 -2.40 12.71
C TRP A 137 12.64 -1.18 11.91
N THR A 138 13.27 -1.40 10.77
CA THR A 138 13.79 -0.33 9.92
C THR A 138 12.65 0.52 9.34
N THR A 139 11.56 -0.13 8.95
CA THR A 139 10.35 0.54 8.50
C THR A 139 9.77 1.44 9.59
N LYS A 140 9.67 0.93 10.83
CA LYS A 140 9.22 1.70 11.98
C LYS A 140 10.08 2.93 12.22
N GLU A 141 11.42 2.79 12.25
CA GLU A 141 12.35 3.90 12.45
C GLU A 141 12.18 4.96 11.36
N PHE A 142 12.09 4.52 10.11
CA PHE A 142 11.83 5.40 8.98
C PHE A 142 10.51 6.17 9.17
N MET A 143 9.42 5.48 9.45
CA MET A 143 8.09 6.11 9.57
C MET A 143 8.02 7.10 10.74
N VAL A 144 8.63 6.76 11.88
CA VAL A 144 8.74 7.68 13.02
C VAL A 144 9.47 8.96 12.63
N HIS A 145 10.60 8.82 11.92
CA HIS A 145 11.39 9.96 11.47
C HIS A 145 10.67 10.80 10.42
N PHE A 146 10.05 10.12 9.44
CA PHE A 146 9.26 10.74 8.38
C PHE A 146 8.09 11.56 8.94
N TYR A 147 7.26 10.95 9.80
CA TYR A 147 6.11 11.64 10.37
C TYR A 147 6.49 12.77 11.31
N ARG A 148 7.54 12.62 12.11
CA ARG A 148 8.05 13.70 12.94
C ARG A 148 8.42 14.92 12.10
N ASN A 149 9.16 14.72 11.01
CA ASN A 149 9.52 15.83 10.13
C ASN A 149 8.31 16.45 9.44
N LEU A 150 7.35 15.62 9.06
CA LEU A 150 6.14 16.09 8.38
C LEU A 150 5.23 16.90 9.31
N THR A 151 5.00 16.43 10.55
CA THR A 151 4.00 16.99 11.47
C THR A 151 4.57 18.00 12.45
N GLU A 152 5.72 17.71 13.04
CA GLU A 152 6.32 18.57 14.07
C GLU A 152 7.21 19.67 13.46
N ASN A 153 7.98 19.34 12.43
CA ASN A 153 8.87 20.29 11.76
C ASN A 153 8.21 21.01 10.57
N GLY A 154 7.00 20.65 10.20
CA GLY A 154 6.24 21.28 9.12
C GLY A 154 6.91 21.17 7.74
N TRP A 155 7.72 20.14 7.52
CA TRP A 155 8.39 19.96 6.25
C TRP A 155 7.42 19.45 5.16
N ASN A 156 7.72 19.78 3.91
CA ASN A 156 6.99 19.17 2.81
C ASN A 156 7.32 17.66 2.72
N LYS A 157 6.43 16.89 2.13
CA LYS A 157 6.48 15.43 2.07
C LYS A 157 7.81 14.91 1.49
N ARG A 158 8.30 15.53 0.42
CA ARG A 158 9.57 15.14 -0.22
C ARG A 158 10.77 15.35 0.71
N LYS A 159 10.86 16.53 1.34
CA LYS A 159 11.95 16.84 2.27
C LYS A 159 11.93 15.91 3.49
N ALA A 160 10.75 15.68 4.08
CA ALA A 160 10.58 14.77 5.20
C ALA A 160 10.99 13.33 4.83
N PHE A 161 10.65 12.91 3.63
CA PHE A 161 11.00 11.60 3.07
C PHE A 161 12.50 11.43 2.84
N GLU A 162 13.14 12.39 2.17
CA GLU A 162 14.58 12.32 1.87
C GLU A 162 15.42 12.36 3.15
N ASP A 163 15.00 13.12 4.14
CA ASP A 163 15.66 13.17 5.45
C ASP A 163 15.53 11.84 6.22
N ALA A 164 14.33 11.27 6.25
CA ALA A 164 14.12 9.96 6.86
C ALA A 164 14.96 8.87 6.16
N LYS A 165 15.08 8.94 4.82
CA LYS A 165 15.92 8.06 4.03
C LYS A 165 17.41 8.26 4.33
N ALA A 166 17.85 9.50 4.50
CA ALA A 166 19.23 9.83 4.90
C ALA A 166 19.54 9.28 6.29
N PHE A 167 18.62 9.43 7.25
CA PHE A 167 18.73 8.85 8.59
C PHE A 167 18.92 7.33 8.54
N ILE A 168 18.07 6.62 7.81
CA ILE A 168 18.20 5.16 7.66
C ILE A 168 19.55 4.79 7.04
N ARG A 169 20.00 5.52 6.01
CA ARG A 169 21.30 5.28 5.36
C ARG A 169 22.47 5.41 6.32
N GLN A 170 22.42 6.37 7.24
CA GLN A 170 23.47 6.57 8.23
C GLN A 170 23.46 5.46 9.30
N THR A 171 22.27 5.00 9.69
CA THR A 171 22.09 4.00 10.75
C THR A 171 22.30 2.57 10.22
N TYR A 172 21.86 2.31 8.99
CA TYR A 172 21.88 1.01 8.33
C TYR A 172 22.46 1.17 6.91
N PRO A 173 23.79 1.14 6.73
CA PRO A 173 24.45 1.48 5.47
C PRO A 173 24.23 0.46 4.34
N GLU A 174 23.73 -0.72 4.65
CA GLU A 174 23.48 -1.74 3.64
C GLU A 174 22.37 -1.31 2.67
N PRO A 175 22.58 -1.42 1.36
CA PRO A 175 21.59 -0.98 0.34
C PRO A 175 20.22 -1.64 0.48
N PHE A 176 20.15 -2.84 1.05
CA PHE A 176 18.91 -3.56 1.30
C PHE A 176 17.92 -2.75 2.13
N TYR A 177 18.39 -2.02 3.16
CA TYR A 177 17.53 -1.19 4.01
C TYR A 177 17.10 0.11 3.34
N LEU A 178 17.72 0.48 2.22
CA LEU A 178 17.46 1.74 1.50
C LEU A 178 16.45 1.61 0.36
N SER A 179 16.12 0.41 -0.03
CA SER A 179 15.15 0.16 -1.09
C SER A 179 13.73 0.47 -0.70
N LEU A 180 13.60 0.89 0.50
CA LEU A 180 12.39 0.88 1.21
C LEU A 180 11.29 1.68 0.61
N ILE A 181 11.56 2.73 -0.18
CA ILE A 181 10.49 3.71 -0.22
C ILE A 181 10.58 4.48 -1.53
N HIS A 182 9.56 4.26 -2.32
CA HIS A 182 9.28 5.06 -3.49
C HIS A 182 8.19 6.08 -3.17
N ILE A 183 8.48 7.36 -3.41
CA ILE A 183 7.48 8.41 -3.37
C ILE A 183 7.01 8.69 -4.80
N SER A 184 5.73 8.53 -5.05
CA SER A 184 5.08 8.86 -6.31
C SER A 184 4.22 10.09 -6.12
N GLU A 185 4.62 11.20 -6.74
CA GLU A 185 3.82 12.42 -6.84
C GLU A 185 3.22 12.52 -8.25
N PRO A 186 2.06 13.18 -8.44
CA PRO A 186 1.55 13.46 -9.78
C PRO A 186 2.58 14.31 -10.52
N THR A 187 3.05 13.83 -11.66
CA THR A 187 3.83 14.66 -12.57
C THR A 187 2.90 15.73 -13.13
N ARG A 188 3.35 16.99 -13.19
CA ARG A 188 2.59 18.12 -13.75
C ARG A 188 2.08 17.92 -15.20
N HIS A 189 2.44 16.82 -15.84
CA HIS A 189 2.09 16.51 -17.24
C HIS A 189 0.88 15.57 -17.40
N ALA A 190 0.20 15.20 -16.33
CA ALA A 190 -1.02 14.38 -16.41
C ALA A 190 -2.32 15.20 -16.29
N GLN A 191 -2.26 16.49 -16.52
CA GLN A 191 -3.42 17.38 -16.65
C GLN A 191 -3.56 17.85 -18.10
N ILE A 192 -3.85 16.93 -19.00
CA ILE A 192 -4.44 17.25 -20.31
C ILE A 192 -5.57 16.27 -20.55
#